data_9bdb18eb369fcbe3a573638aad8e61a0
#
_entry.id   9bdb18eb369fcbe3a573638aad8e61a0
#
_cell.length_a   1.000
_cell.length_b   1.000
_cell.length_c   1.000
_cell.angle_alpha   90.00
_cell.angle_beta   90.00
_cell.angle_gamma   90.00
#
_symmetry.space_group_name_H-M   'P 1'
#
loop_
_entity.id
_entity.type
_entity.pdbx_description
1 polymer ?
#
loop_
_entity_poly.entity_id
_entity_poly.type
_entity_poly.pdbx_seq_one_letter_code
_entity_poly.pdbx_strand_id
1 'polypeptide(L)'
;MEDELKRTEERATMAEETIGHLEGELKSVGENMKALEVSEEKAVERQERYKAQIQQLLEKLDEAEGRYEYGEMHITKLNQTIDDLEDEICREKIKIQGVTNELDDVLKSIIKDY
;
A
#
# COMPACT_ATOMS: atom_id res chain seq x y z
N MET A 1 -41.30 30.09 66.65
CA MET A 1 -40.43 28.91 66.88
C MET A 1 -40.79 27.78 65.96
N GLU A 2 -42.02 27.38 65.83
CA GLU A 2 -42.43 26.29 64.92
C GLU A 2 -42.17 26.60 63.43
N ASP A 3 -42.34 27.87 63.05
CA ASP A 3 -42.15 28.30 61.66
C ASP A 3 -40.66 28.30 61.26
N GLU A 4 -39.78 28.64 62.21
CA GLU A 4 -38.30 28.57 61.97
C GLU A 4 -37.80 27.13 61.83
N LEU A 5 -38.37 26.22 62.66
CA LEU A 5 -38.04 24.79 62.57
C LEU A 5 -38.48 24.20 61.23
N LYS A 6 -39.69 24.53 60.77
CA LYS A 6 -40.20 24.12 59.46
C LYS A 6 -39.33 24.62 58.33
N ARG A 7 -38.89 25.85 58.34
CA ARG A 7 -38.02 26.43 57.30
C ARG A 7 -36.65 25.77 57.28
N THR A 8 -36.11 25.45 58.46
CA THR A 8 -34.85 24.73 58.57
C THR A 8 -34.97 23.31 58.03
N GLU A 9 -36.08 22.60 58.36
CA GLU A 9 -36.35 21.27 57.84
C GLU A 9 -36.52 21.26 56.32
N GLU A 10 -37.24 22.22 55.77
CA GLU A 10 -37.43 22.40 54.32
C GLU A 10 -36.10 22.66 53.62
N ARG A 11 -35.22 23.51 54.19
CA ARG A 11 -33.89 23.77 53.66
C ARG A 11 -33.03 22.53 53.71
N ALA A 12 -33.06 21.77 54.79
CA ALA A 12 -32.34 20.53 54.91
C ALA A 12 -32.80 19.50 53.86
N THR A 13 -34.09 19.36 53.65
CA THR A 13 -34.65 18.44 52.65
C THR A 13 -34.22 18.84 51.23
N MET A 14 -34.32 20.14 50.93
CA MET A 14 -33.88 20.64 49.61
C MET A 14 -32.38 20.45 49.37
N ALA A 15 -31.58 20.69 50.43
CA ALA A 15 -30.15 20.47 50.37
C ALA A 15 -29.80 18.97 50.15
N GLU A 16 -30.49 18.08 50.81
CA GLU A 16 -30.33 16.63 50.64
C GLU A 16 -30.72 16.18 49.23
N GLU A 17 -31.79 16.70 48.68
CA GLU A 17 -32.21 16.43 47.30
C GLU A 17 -31.16 16.93 46.30
N THR A 18 -30.63 18.12 46.52
CA THR A 18 -29.56 18.69 45.68
C THR A 18 -28.29 17.86 45.73
N ILE A 19 -27.89 17.41 46.94
CA ILE A 19 -26.75 16.52 47.14
C ILE A 19 -26.94 15.20 46.39
N GLY A 20 -28.12 14.57 46.53
CA GLY A 20 -28.47 13.34 45.84
C GLY A 20 -28.40 13.50 44.31
N HIS A 21 -28.90 14.61 43.81
CA HIS A 21 -28.85 14.93 42.37
C HIS A 21 -27.44 15.15 41.89
N LEU A 22 -26.62 15.87 42.63
CA LEU A 22 -25.20 16.10 42.32
C LEU A 22 -24.38 14.81 42.38
N GLU A 23 -24.64 13.95 43.36
CA GLU A 23 -24.01 12.63 43.46
C GLU A 23 -24.34 11.76 42.24
N GLY A 24 -25.58 11.79 41.77
CA GLY A 24 -26.03 11.09 40.57
C GLY A 24 -25.33 11.62 39.32
N GLU A 25 -25.21 12.94 39.19
CA GLU A 25 -24.48 13.55 38.07
C GLU A 25 -22.99 13.21 38.09
N LEU A 26 -22.36 13.24 39.26
CA LEU A 26 -20.97 12.86 39.45
C LEU A 26 -20.71 11.40 39.01
N LYS A 27 -21.62 10.50 39.40
CA LYS A 27 -21.57 9.11 39.03
C LYS A 27 -21.65 8.93 37.51
N SER A 28 -22.61 9.61 36.87
CA SER A 28 -22.78 9.59 35.42
C SER A 28 -21.56 10.11 34.69
N VAL A 29 -21.02 11.24 35.14
CA VAL A 29 -19.80 11.82 34.57
C VAL A 29 -18.61 10.86 34.71
N GLY A 30 -18.46 10.25 35.90
CA GLY A 30 -17.41 9.27 36.14
C GLY A 30 -17.49 8.07 35.23
N GLU A 31 -18.71 7.54 35.00
CA GLU A 31 -18.94 6.44 34.06
C GLU A 31 -18.64 6.85 32.61
N ASN A 32 -19.02 8.04 32.23
CA ASN A 32 -18.75 8.59 30.91
C ASN A 32 -17.24 8.79 30.69
N MET A 33 -16.53 9.28 31.71
CA MET A 33 -15.07 9.43 31.65
C MET A 33 -14.37 8.09 31.45
N LYS A 34 -14.79 7.06 32.16
CA LYS A 34 -14.25 5.70 32.00
C LYS A 34 -14.51 5.16 30.60
N ALA A 35 -15.71 5.35 30.07
CA ALA A 35 -16.06 4.95 28.73
C ALA A 35 -15.20 5.66 27.67
N LEU A 36 -14.94 6.96 27.87
CA LEU A 36 -14.08 7.74 26.99
C LEU A 36 -12.61 7.28 27.07
N GLU A 37 -12.11 6.97 28.25
CA GLU A 37 -10.75 6.42 28.43
C GLU A 37 -10.58 5.11 27.67
N VAL A 38 -11.54 4.18 27.79
CA VAL A 38 -11.51 2.91 27.06
C VAL A 38 -11.58 3.14 25.56
N SER A 39 -12.44 4.06 25.12
CA SER A 39 -12.55 4.43 23.71
C SER A 39 -11.25 5.03 23.17
N GLU A 40 -10.59 5.88 23.95
CA GLU A 40 -9.30 6.47 23.62
C GLU A 40 -8.21 5.40 23.50
N GLU A 41 -8.12 4.48 24.44
CA GLU A 41 -7.16 3.36 24.41
C GLU A 41 -7.34 2.51 23.15
N LYS A 42 -8.60 2.18 22.82
CA LYS A 42 -8.90 1.42 21.59
C LYS A 42 -8.54 2.19 20.33
N ALA A 43 -8.74 3.51 20.32
CA ALA A 43 -8.36 4.36 19.21
C ALA A 43 -6.84 4.42 19.02
N VAL A 44 -6.09 4.51 20.12
CA VAL A 44 -4.62 4.48 20.10
C VAL A 44 -4.11 3.14 19.59
N GLU A 45 -4.67 2.02 20.06
CA GLU A 45 -4.31 0.68 19.57
C GLU A 45 -4.57 0.53 18.07
N ARG A 46 -5.70 1.02 17.59
CA ARG A 46 -6.02 1.02 16.14
C ARG A 46 -5.03 1.88 15.36
N GLN A 47 -4.66 3.03 15.89
CA GLN A 47 -3.68 3.92 15.27
C GLN A 47 -2.32 3.23 15.12
N GLU A 48 -1.87 2.53 16.16
CA GLU A 48 -0.61 1.76 16.13
C GLU A 48 -0.66 0.64 15.09
N ARG A 49 -1.78 -0.09 15.02
CA ARG A 49 -1.97 -1.14 14.01
C ARG A 49 -1.96 -0.57 12.60
N TYR A 50 -2.62 0.55 12.37
CA TYR A 50 -2.63 1.19 11.06
C TYR A 50 -1.25 1.70 10.66
N LYS A 51 -0.50 2.26 11.60
CA LYS A 51 0.91 2.66 11.35
C LYS A 51 1.76 1.49 10.92
N ALA A 52 1.64 0.36 11.61
CA ALA A 52 2.36 -0.87 11.28
C ALA A 52 1.98 -1.39 9.89
N GLN A 53 0.68 -1.38 9.55
CA GLN A 53 0.19 -1.79 8.24
C GLN A 53 0.69 -0.88 7.12
N ILE A 54 0.68 0.44 7.35
CA ILE A 54 1.20 1.43 6.40
C ILE A 54 2.69 1.18 6.14
N GLN A 55 3.45 0.94 7.20
CA GLN A 55 4.88 0.66 7.07
C GLN A 55 5.15 -0.62 6.28
N GLN A 56 4.41 -1.69 6.55
CA GLN A 56 4.51 -2.93 5.78
C GLN A 56 4.14 -2.73 4.31
N LEU A 57 3.09 -1.96 4.04
CA LEU A 57 2.67 -1.65 2.67
C LEU A 57 3.72 -0.81 1.93
N LEU A 58 4.35 0.14 2.60
CA LEU A 58 5.44 0.94 2.03
C LEU A 58 6.65 0.08 1.69
N GLU A 59 7.03 -0.87 2.56
CA GLU A 59 8.10 -1.82 2.29
C GLU A 59 7.79 -2.71 1.09
N LYS A 60 6.55 -3.22 1.01
CA LYS A 60 6.10 -4.02 -0.14
C LYS A 60 6.10 -3.23 -1.43
N LEU A 61 5.72 -1.96 -1.36
CA LEU A 61 5.74 -1.06 -2.51
C LEU A 61 7.17 -0.85 -3.00
N ASP A 62 8.11 -0.59 -2.10
CA ASP A 62 9.53 -0.46 -2.42
C ASP A 62 10.09 -1.71 -3.10
N GLU A 63 9.77 -2.89 -2.56
CA GLU A 63 10.18 -4.16 -3.16
C GLU A 63 9.59 -4.35 -4.55
N ALA A 64 8.32 -4.00 -4.72
CA ALA A 64 7.64 -4.09 -6.01
C ALA A 64 8.24 -3.14 -7.04
N GLU A 65 8.55 -1.91 -6.64
CA GLU A 65 9.23 -0.93 -7.49
C GLU A 65 10.62 -1.40 -7.91
N GLY A 66 11.39 -1.97 -6.96
CA GLY A 66 12.69 -2.54 -7.25
C GLY A 66 12.62 -3.69 -8.25
N ARG A 67 11.64 -4.57 -8.10
CA ARG A 67 11.39 -5.67 -9.06
C ARG A 67 10.98 -5.16 -10.43
N TYR A 68 10.17 -4.12 -10.46
CA TYR A 68 9.74 -3.48 -11.71
C TYR A 68 10.93 -2.89 -12.45
N GLU A 69 11.78 -2.12 -11.79
CA GLU A 69 12.99 -1.54 -12.37
C GLU A 69 13.94 -2.60 -12.89
N TYR A 70 14.15 -3.65 -12.11
CA TYR A 70 14.98 -4.79 -12.50
C TYR A 70 14.39 -5.47 -13.74
N GLY A 71 13.08 -5.68 -13.76
CA GLY A 71 12.36 -6.24 -14.91
C GLY A 71 12.50 -5.38 -16.16
N GLU A 72 12.38 -4.07 -16.04
CA GLU A 72 12.56 -3.14 -17.16
C GLU A 72 13.98 -3.18 -17.73
N MET A 73 15.00 -3.24 -16.86
CA MET A 73 16.38 -3.41 -17.29
C MET A 73 16.58 -4.70 -18.08
N HIS A 74 15.99 -5.79 -17.63
CA HIS A 74 16.03 -7.07 -18.33
C HIS A 74 15.34 -7.02 -19.68
N ILE A 75 14.19 -6.40 -19.76
CA ILE A 75 13.44 -6.22 -21.01
C ILE A 75 14.27 -5.41 -22.01
N THR A 76 14.89 -4.33 -21.56
CA THR A 76 15.76 -3.51 -22.41
C THR A 76 16.94 -4.30 -22.95
N LYS A 77 17.60 -5.09 -22.10
CA LYS A 77 18.71 -5.96 -22.51
C LYS A 77 18.28 -7.04 -23.50
N LEU A 78 17.13 -7.67 -23.24
CA LEU A 78 16.58 -8.69 -24.13
C LEU A 78 16.20 -8.12 -25.48
N ASN A 79 15.59 -6.95 -25.51
CA ASN A 79 15.25 -6.26 -26.76
C ASN A 79 16.50 -5.93 -27.57
N GLN A 80 17.57 -5.49 -26.90
CA GLN A 80 18.84 -5.24 -27.57
C GLN A 80 19.46 -6.51 -28.13
N THR A 81 19.39 -7.61 -27.37
CA THR A 81 19.85 -8.93 -27.82
C THR A 81 19.04 -9.41 -29.02
N ILE A 82 17.73 -9.21 -29.02
CA ILE A 82 16.86 -9.53 -30.16
C ILE A 82 17.28 -8.73 -31.39
N ASP A 83 17.47 -7.44 -31.24
CA ASP A 83 17.91 -6.57 -32.35
C ASP A 83 19.26 -7.01 -32.92
N ASP A 84 20.22 -7.33 -32.04
CA ASP A 84 21.54 -7.84 -32.45
C ASP A 84 21.44 -9.18 -33.19
N LEU A 85 20.58 -10.09 -32.71
CA LEU A 85 20.34 -11.37 -33.38
C LEU A 85 19.63 -11.20 -34.71
N GLU A 86 18.69 -10.30 -34.82
CA GLU A 86 18.03 -9.96 -36.08
C GLU A 86 19.03 -9.42 -37.13
N ASP A 87 19.93 -8.56 -36.67
CA ASP A 87 21.00 -8.06 -37.52
C ASP A 87 21.96 -9.15 -37.99
N GLU A 88 22.33 -10.09 -37.08
CA GLU A 88 23.13 -11.24 -37.43
C GLU A 88 22.45 -12.15 -38.46
N ILE A 89 21.18 -12.44 -38.23
CA ILE A 89 20.34 -13.24 -39.17
C ILE A 89 20.32 -12.56 -40.54
N CYS A 90 20.14 -11.26 -40.56
CA CYS A 90 20.11 -10.49 -41.79
C CYS A 90 21.45 -10.59 -42.56
N ARG A 91 22.55 -10.43 -41.84
CA ARG A 91 23.91 -10.58 -42.41
C ARG A 91 24.17 -11.96 -42.94
N GLU A 92 23.81 -12.99 -42.19
CA GLU A 92 23.97 -14.40 -42.62
C GLU A 92 23.10 -14.71 -43.84
N LYS A 93 21.87 -14.19 -43.91
CA LYS A 93 21.01 -14.33 -45.09
C LYS A 93 21.64 -13.70 -46.33
N ILE A 94 22.25 -12.52 -46.20
CA ILE A 94 22.93 -11.83 -47.30
C ILE A 94 24.12 -12.67 -47.77
N LYS A 95 24.93 -13.23 -46.86
CA LYS A 95 26.05 -14.11 -47.18
C LYS A 95 25.57 -15.36 -47.93
N ILE A 96 24.52 -16.01 -47.43
CA ILE A 96 23.96 -17.22 -48.06
C ILE A 96 23.46 -16.88 -49.46
N GLN A 97 22.79 -15.76 -49.62
CA GLN A 97 22.29 -15.31 -50.94
C GLN A 97 23.45 -15.06 -51.91
N GLY A 98 24.54 -14.43 -51.43
CA GLY A 98 25.73 -14.20 -52.20
C GLY A 98 26.40 -15.48 -52.67
N VAL A 99 26.57 -16.45 -51.76
CA VAL A 99 27.12 -17.76 -52.08
C VAL A 99 26.21 -18.52 -53.06
N THR A 100 24.93 -18.48 -52.86
CA THR A 100 23.94 -19.11 -53.74
C THR A 100 24.02 -18.54 -55.17
N ASN A 101 24.11 -17.22 -55.27
CA ASN A 101 24.27 -16.53 -56.56
C ASN A 101 25.58 -16.90 -57.27
N GLU A 102 26.71 -16.97 -56.51
CA GLU A 102 28.01 -17.40 -57.04
C GLU A 102 27.93 -18.85 -57.55
N LEU A 103 27.28 -19.76 -56.81
CA LEU A 103 27.08 -21.13 -57.24
C LEU A 103 26.25 -21.24 -58.49
N ASP A 104 25.19 -20.48 -58.59
CA ASP A 104 24.32 -20.43 -59.77
C ASP A 104 25.11 -19.93 -60.98
N ASP A 105 25.92 -18.91 -60.82
CA ASP A 105 26.79 -18.37 -61.90
C ASP A 105 27.80 -19.40 -62.37
N VAL A 106 28.46 -20.10 -61.42
CA VAL A 106 29.40 -21.18 -61.77
C VAL A 106 28.71 -22.31 -62.49
N LEU A 107 27.54 -22.74 -62.03
CA LEU A 107 26.74 -23.78 -62.67
C LEU A 107 26.32 -23.39 -64.09
N LYS A 108 25.89 -22.16 -64.30
CA LYS A 108 25.53 -21.62 -65.62
C LYS A 108 26.76 -21.61 -66.56
N SER A 109 27.92 -21.21 -66.05
CA SER A 109 29.18 -21.27 -66.81
C SER A 109 29.56 -22.68 -67.25
N ILE A 110 29.43 -23.66 -66.35
CA ILE A 110 29.70 -25.07 -66.63
C ILE A 110 28.76 -25.61 -67.68
N ILE A 111 27.47 -25.31 -67.54
CA ILE A 111 26.43 -25.76 -68.50
C ILE A 111 26.65 -25.10 -69.85
N LYS A 112 27.09 -23.87 -69.93
CA LYS A 112 27.31 -23.12 -71.14
C LYS A 112 28.54 -23.61 -71.93
N ASP A 113 29.56 -24.15 -71.25
CA ASP A 113 30.79 -24.70 -71.85
C ASP A 113 30.60 -26.14 -72.37
N TYR A 114 29.47 -26.73 -72.00
CA TYR A 114 29.08 -28.04 -72.46
C TYR A 114 28.23 -27.94 -73.72
#